data_53ee5966d7fc7e42df1309e6eaf403dd
#
_entry.id   53ee5966d7fc7e42df1309e6eaf403dd
#
_cell.length_a   1.000
_cell.length_b   1.000
_cell.length_c   1.000
_cell.angle_alpha   90.00
_cell.angle_beta   90.00
_cell.angle_gamma   90.00
#
_symmetry.space_group_name_H-M   'P 1'
#
loop_
_entity.id
_entity.type
_entity.pdbx_description
1 polymer ?
#
loop_
_entity_poly.entity_id
_entity_poly.type
_entity_poly.pdbx_seq_one_letter_code
_entity_poly.pdbx_strand_id
1 'polypeptide(L)'
;MIPVQALLTENELADEFVSAFRARRLPEKFFYWFPLSVRAWLALCSDGAYRNFERSRSLIARSAGELAGSFPPGPLEVLSLGAGQGDKDLILLRALAQRGVRVSYLPVDTSQALLEMAVRGALDAGIAAQGLKADFLRPDHLAALAAEPETPPRLVLVIGNTLGAFDPVIAACDVAALLRPGDLLLADGELYAGDATLAGYDNPLNRRFAWAPLHAVGIRDGDGELVFETRDDHRFPGLHLISKHFRADRDVEALMGGGGETLRLAAGERLAMSHSYKYVASTFLRILAGAGLAVRWQGTSDDGRFLMALAGRA
;
A
#
# COMPACT_ATOMS: atom_id res chain seq x y z
N MET A 1 -9.16 22.57 -9.78
CA MET A 1 -9.09 21.16 -10.25
C MET A 1 -7.92 20.50 -9.56
N ILE A 2 -8.08 19.27 -9.06
CA ILE A 2 -6.98 18.51 -8.44
C ILE A 2 -6.14 17.94 -9.57
N PRO A 3 -4.82 18.21 -9.63
CA PRO A 3 -3.96 17.72 -10.70
C PRO A 3 -3.66 16.22 -10.48
N VAL A 4 -4.30 15.37 -11.27
CA VAL A 4 -4.04 13.92 -11.33
C VAL A 4 -3.89 13.51 -12.78
N GLN A 5 -2.76 12.87 -13.09
CA GLN A 5 -2.51 12.20 -14.35
C GLN A 5 -2.88 10.72 -14.20
N ALA A 6 -3.47 10.11 -15.23
CA ALA A 6 -3.81 8.69 -15.21
C ALA A 6 -2.98 7.94 -16.26
N LEU A 7 -2.19 6.97 -15.80
CA LEU A 7 -1.61 5.90 -16.62
C LEU A 7 -2.50 4.64 -16.57
N LEU A 8 -3.22 4.46 -15.47
CA LEU A 8 -4.16 3.35 -15.27
C LEU A 8 -5.59 3.87 -15.40
N THR A 9 -6.29 3.43 -16.42
CA THR A 9 -7.66 3.83 -16.70
C THR A 9 -8.68 3.00 -15.90
N GLU A 10 -9.91 3.51 -15.77
CA GLU A 10 -11.01 2.75 -15.15
C GLU A 10 -11.39 1.51 -15.98
N ASN A 11 -11.28 1.58 -17.30
CA ASN A 11 -11.58 0.44 -18.17
C ASN A 11 -10.54 -0.67 -17.98
N GLU A 12 -9.25 -0.34 -17.91
CA GLU A 12 -8.20 -1.33 -17.62
C GLU A 12 -8.42 -1.99 -16.26
N LEU A 13 -8.76 -1.21 -15.21
CA LEU A 13 -9.08 -1.75 -13.89
C LEU A 13 -10.28 -2.68 -13.94
N ALA A 14 -11.33 -2.34 -14.69
CA ALA A 14 -12.51 -3.17 -14.84
C ALA A 14 -12.17 -4.50 -15.53
N ASP A 15 -11.41 -4.46 -16.62
CA ASP A 15 -10.98 -5.66 -17.36
C ASP A 15 -10.07 -6.55 -16.50
N GLU A 16 -9.14 -5.94 -15.76
CA GLU A 16 -8.28 -6.66 -14.82
C GLU A 16 -9.08 -7.28 -13.67
N PHE A 17 -10.11 -6.59 -13.15
CA PHE A 17 -10.98 -7.13 -12.12
C PHE A 17 -11.72 -8.38 -12.60
N VAL A 18 -12.32 -8.32 -13.79
CA VAL A 18 -13.01 -9.46 -14.43
C VAL A 18 -12.03 -10.64 -14.60
N SER A 19 -10.83 -10.37 -15.12
CA SER A 19 -9.80 -11.37 -15.32
C SER A 19 -9.32 -11.99 -14.00
N ALA A 20 -9.11 -11.18 -12.96
CA ALA A 20 -8.72 -11.59 -11.63
C ALA A 20 -9.81 -12.47 -10.96
N PHE A 21 -11.08 -12.07 -11.10
CA PHE A 21 -12.21 -12.82 -10.58
C PHE A 21 -12.35 -14.20 -11.26
N ARG A 22 -12.20 -14.24 -12.59
CA ARG A 22 -12.16 -15.51 -13.36
C ARG A 22 -11.02 -16.41 -12.90
N ALA A 23 -9.85 -15.83 -12.63
CA ALA A 23 -8.68 -16.55 -12.12
C ALA A 23 -8.79 -16.92 -10.63
N ARG A 24 -9.90 -16.57 -9.95
CA ARG A 24 -10.12 -16.79 -8.50
C ARG A 24 -9.05 -16.12 -7.63
N ARG A 25 -8.55 -14.95 -8.05
CA ARG A 25 -7.52 -14.19 -7.33
C ARG A 25 -7.78 -12.70 -7.47
N LEU A 26 -8.22 -12.04 -6.40
CA LEU A 26 -8.40 -10.59 -6.33
C LEU A 26 -7.17 -9.93 -5.68
N PRO A 27 -6.31 -9.23 -6.45
CA PRO A 27 -5.21 -8.44 -5.91
C PRO A 27 -5.67 -7.30 -5.00
N GLU A 28 -4.74 -6.81 -4.18
CA GLU A 28 -4.98 -5.76 -3.17
C GLU A 28 -5.62 -4.50 -3.75
N LYS A 29 -5.25 -4.05 -4.95
CA LYS A 29 -5.77 -2.83 -5.58
C LYS A 29 -7.30 -2.76 -5.65
N PHE A 30 -7.99 -3.87 -5.80
CA PHE A 30 -9.45 -3.90 -5.88
C PHE A 30 -10.15 -3.64 -4.54
N PHE A 31 -9.43 -3.67 -3.43
CA PHE A 31 -9.92 -3.28 -2.12
C PHE A 31 -9.94 -1.76 -1.90
N TYR A 32 -9.39 -0.98 -2.84
CA TYR A 32 -9.36 0.48 -2.81
C TYR A 32 -10.00 1.13 -4.03
N TRP A 33 -10.55 0.32 -4.94
CA TRP A 33 -11.09 0.80 -6.22
C TRP A 33 -12.56 1.22 -6.13
N PHE A 34 -13.42 0.34 -5.59
CA PHE A 34 -14.86 0.63 -5.51
C PHE A 34 -15.17 1.71 -4.46
N PRO A 35 -16.21 2.56 -4.66
CA PRO A 35 -16.62 3.53 -3.64
C PRO A 35 -16.93 2.90 -2.28
N LEU A 36 -17.53 1.70 -2.26
CA LEU A 36 -17.77 0.93 -1.03
C LEU A 36 -16.45 0.54 -0.35
N SER A 37 -15.46 0.13 -1.12
CA SER A 37 -14.13 -0.23 -0.63
C SER A 37 -13.40 0.97 -0.04
N VAL A 38 -13.41 2.11 -0.74
CA VAL A 38 -12.80 3.36 -0.24
C VAL A 38 -13.45 3.79 1.08
N ARG A 39 -14.79 3.76 1.16
CA ARG A 39 -15.51 4.10 2.42
C ARG A 39 -15.15 3.14 3.56
N ALA A 40 -15.08 1.85 3.28
CA ALA A 40 -14.70 0.85 4.28
C ALA A 40 -13.26 1.03 4.76
N TRP A 41 -12.34 1.36 3.86
CA TRP A 41 -10.95 1.69 4.18
C TRP A 41 -10.84 2.93 5.08
N LEU A 42 -11.49 4.03 4.71
CA LEU A 42 -11.48 5.26 5.50
C LEU A 42 -12.07 5.05 6.89
N ALA A 43 -13.15 4.27 7.00
CA ALA A 43 -13.72 3.89 8.28
C ALA A 43 -12.74 3.05 9.11
N LEU A 44 -12.05 2.09 8.48
CA LEU A 44 -11.03 1.26 9.13
C LEU A 44 -9.87 2.12 9.67
N CYS A 45 -9.38 3.09 8.89
CA CYS A 45 -8.30 3.99 9.32
C CYS A 45 -8.72 4.93 10.46
N SER A 46 -10.02 5.31 10.53
CA SER A 46 -10.54 6.24 11.54
C SER A 46 -10.84 5.59 12.89
N ASP A 47 -11.02 4.27 12.90
CA ASP A 47 -11.40 3.51 14.06
C ASP A 47 -10.20 3.09 14.86
N GLY A 48 -9.46 3.59 15.56
CA GLY A 48 -8.29 3.18 16.35
C GLY A 48 -8.06 1.66 16.57
N ALA A 49 -8.99 0.82 16.14
CA ALA A 49 -8.85 -0.64 16.16
C ALA A 49 -7.89 -1.16 15.10
N TYR A 50 -7.72 -0.45 13.97
CA TYR A 50 -6.72 -0.80 12.97
C TYR A 50 -5.34 -0.29 13.37
N ARG A 51 -4.73 -1.05 14.27
CA ARG A 51 -3.47 -0.70 14.91
C ARG A 51 -2.33 -0.40 13.93
N ASN A 52 -2.29 -1.03 12.77
CA ASN A 52 -1.19 -0.86 11.81
C ASN A 52 -1.15 0.53 11.20
N PHE A 53 -2.30 1.10 10.90
CA PHE A 53 -2.38 2.49 10.43
C PHE A 53 -1.83 3.44 11.50
N GLU A 54 -2.27 3.28 12.75
CA GLU A 54 -1.84 4.13 13.86
C GLU A 54 -0.37 3.91 14.23
N ARG A 55 0.14 2.66 14.19
CA ARG A 55 1.57 2.36 14.43
C ARG A 55 2.47 3.07 13.44
N SER A 56 2.18 2.93 12.14
CA SER A 56 2.94 3.61 11.08
C SER A 56 2.84 5.13 11.22
N ARG A 57 1.63 5.66 11.46
CA ARG A 57 1.37 7.09 11.64
C ARG A 57 2.11 7.67 12.84
N SER A 58 2.03 7.03 14.01
CA SER A 58 2.71 7.47 15.22
C SER A 58 4.23 7.38 15.09
N LEU A 59 4.73 6.32 14.46
CA LEU A 59 6.17 6.16 14.22
C LEU A 59 6.70 7.27 13.30
N ILE A 60 6.02 7.57 12.21
CA ILE A 60 6.40 8.68 11.32
C ILE A 60 6.33 10.02 12.06
N ALA A 61 5.26 10.27 12.83
CA ALA A 61 5.09 11.53 13.54
C ALA A 61 6.22 11.78 14.55
N ARG A 62 6.63 10.74 15.27
CA ARG A 62 7.73 10.81 16.24
C ARG A 62 9.09 11.02 15.57
N SER A 63 9.30 10.41 14.40
CA SER A 63 10.59 10.40 13.71
C SER A 63 10.72 11.47 12.63
N ALA A 64 9.64 12.20 12.31
CA ALA A 64 9.61 13.13 11.17
C ALA A 64 10.71 14.20 11.22
N GLY A 65 11.01 14.74 12.40
CA GLY A 65 12.06 15.75 12.58
C GLY A 65 13.45 15.18 12.30
N GLU A 66 13.73 13.96 12.75
CA GLU A 66 15.00 13.26 12.52
C GLU A 66 15.13 12.87 11.05
N LEU A 67 14.09 12.25 10.47
CA LEU A 67 14.07 11.88 9.06
C LEU A 67 14.25 13.10 8.14
N ALA A 68 13.57 14.20 8.43
CA ALA A 68 13.71 15.45 7.68
C ALA A 68 15.14 16.03 7.80
N GLY A 69 15.84 15.74 8.90
CA GLY A 69 17.25 16.10 9.10
C GLY A 69 18.23 15.44 8.13
N SER A 70 17.83 14.36 7.49
CA SER A 70 18.62 13.68 6.46
C SER A 70 18.70 14.45 5.13
N PHE A 71 17.90 15.52 4.98
CA PHE A 71 17.79 16.29 3.74
C PHE A 71 18.25 17.73 3.97
N PRO A 72 19.23 18.25 3.21
CA PRO A 72 19.60 19.64 3.27
C PRO A 72 18.49 20.54 2.70
N PRO A 73 18.45 21.83 3.07
CA PRO A 73 17.58 22.81 2.40
C PRO A 73 17.83 22.79 0.88
N GLY A 74 16.74 22.78 0.11
CA GLY A 74 16.83 22.71 -1.35
C GLY A 74 15.63 21.99 -1.97
N PRO A 75 15.61 21.75 -3.27
CA PRO A 75 14.54 21.02 -3.93
C PRO A 75 14.65 19.53 -3.61
N LEU A 76 13.49 18.92 -3.33
CA LEU A 76 13.34 17.48 -3.08
C LEU A 76 12.04 16.99 -3.72
N GLU A 77 12.12 15.94 -4.53
CA GLU A 77 10.93 15.24 -4.97
C GLU A 77 10.60 14.12 -3.98
N VAL A 78 9.35 14.07 -3.52
CA VAL A 78 8.84 12.97 -2.68
C VAL A 78 7.86 12.15 -3.50
N LEU A 79 8.30 10.96 -3.93
CA LEU A 79 7.53 9.97 -4.66
C LEU A 79 6.94 8.97 -3.65
N SER A 80 5.61 8.91 -3.50
CA SER A 80 4.96 7.97 -2.58
C SER A 80 4.20 6.89 -3.33
N LEU A 81 4.65 5.65 -3.19
CA LEU A 81 4.08 4.47 -3.85
C LEU A 81 3.02 3.81 -2.96
N GLY A 82 1.78 3.73 -3.43
CA GLY A 82 0.64 3.31 -2.62
C GLY A 82 0.30 4.36 -1.55
N ALA A 83 0.25 5.62 -1.95
CA ALA A 83 0.08 6.77 -1.05
C ALA A 83 -1.23 6.74 -0.24
N GLY A 84 -2.27 6.06 -0.76
CA GLY A 84 -3.59 6.11 -0.17
C GLY A 84 -4.09 7.55 -0.07
N GLN A 85 -4.67 7.93 1.08
CA GLN A 85 -5.13 9.30 1.35
C GLN A 85 -4.02 10.29 1.75
N GLY A 86 -2.75 9.86 1.84
CA GLY A 86 -1.60 10.72 2.07
C GLY A 86 -1.40 11.22 3.51
N ASP A 87 -2.21 10.79 4.48
CA ASP A 87 -2.16 11.30 5.87
C ASP A 87 -0.79 11.12 6.53
N LYS A 88 -0.14 10.00 6.30
CA LYS A 88 1.18 9.70 6.84
C LYS A 88 2.26 10.50 6.13
N ASP A 89 2.15 10.58 4.82
CA ASP A 89 3.07 11.35 3.97
C ASP A 89 3.08 12.82 4.40
N LEU A 90 1.89 13.40 4.60
CA LEU A 90 1.73 14.80 4.98
C LEU A 90 2.47 15.18 6.27
N ILE A 91 2.60 14.24 7.22
CA ILE A 91 3.38 14.46 8.45
C ILE A 91 4.85 14.73 8.10
N LEU A 92 5.45 13.88 7.26
CA LEU A 92 6.84 14.02 6.84
C LEU A 92 7.05 15.23 5.91
N LEU A 93 6.13 15.45 4.97
CA LEU A 93 6.18 16.58 4.05
C LEU A 93 6.22 17.92 4.80
N ARG A 94 5.40 18.06 5.84
CA ARG A 94 5.41 19.26 6.72
C ARG A 94 6.73 19.41 7.48
N ALA A 95 7.28 18.33 8.00
CA ALA A 95 8.57 18.38 8.70
C ALA A 95 9.73 18.76 7.75
N LEU A 96 9.73 18.26 6.52
CA LEU A 96 10.67 18.67 5.48
C LEU A 96 10.54 20.16 5.15
N ALA A 97 9.32 20.65 4.91
CA ALA A 97 9.06 22.04 4.60
C ALA A 97 9.49 22.98 5.75
N GLN A 98 9.26 22.61 7.02
CA GLN A 98 9.70 23.37 8.20
C GLN A 98 11.23 23.50 8.30
N ARG A 99 11.97 22.60 7.66
CA ARG A 99 13.44 22.66 7.57
C ARG A 99 13.97 23.41 6.33
N GLY A 100 13.09 24.04 5.57
CA GLY A 100 13.45 24.79 4.36
C GLY A 100 13.65 23.93 3.12
N VAL A 101 13.20 22.66 3.14
CA VAL A 101 13.18 21.81 1.96
C VAL A 101 12.00 22.19 1.08
N ARG A 102 12.27 22.47 -0.20
CA ARG A 102 11.22 22.75 -1.20
C ARG A 102 10.71 21.44 -1.77
N VAL A 103 9.63 20.94 -1.18
CA VAL A 103 9.06 19.65 -1.55
C VAL A 103 8.16 19.77 -2.77
N SER A 104 8.37 18.87 -3.76
CA SER A 104 7.39 18.51 -4.77
C SER A 104 6.88 17.09 -4.48
N TYR A 105 5.57 16.92 -4.27
CA TYR A 105 4.97 15.66 -3.87
C TYR A 105 4.30 14.97 -5.05
N LEU A 106 4.72 13.74 -5.35
CA LEU A 106 4.17 12.86 -6.38
C LEU A 106 3.59 11.59 -5.73
N PRO A 107 2.34 11.64 -5.23
CA PRO A 107 1.65 10.44 -4.77
C PRO A 107 1.23 9.58 -5.96
N VAL A 108 1.44 8.27 -5.83
CA VAL A 108 1.07 7.24 -6.79
C VAL A 108 0.13 6.25 -6.11
N ASP A 109 -1.04 6.03 -6.70
CA ASP A 109 -2.00 5.05 -6.22
C ASP A 109 -2.89 4.56 -7.36
N THR A 110 -3.49 3.38 -7.21
CA THR A 110 -4.48 2.86 -8.16
C THR A 110 -5.89 3.43 -7.90
N SER A 111 -6.15 3.92 -6.69
CA SER A 111 -7.41 4.49 -6.25
C SER A 111 -7.48 5.98 -6.55
N GLN A 112 -8.27 6.36 -7.55
CA GLN A 112 -8.50 7.78 -7.89
C GLN A 112 -8.95 8.60 -6.68
N ALA A 113 -9.91 8.08 -5.91
CA ALA A 113 -10.50 8.82 -4.79
C ALA A 113 -9.48 9.07 -3.65
N LEU A 114 -8.66 8.08 -3.30
CA LEU A 114 -7.63 8.23 -2.27
C LEU A 114 -6.52 9.15 -2.76
N LEU A 115 -6.10 9.01 -4.02
CA LEU A 115 -5.08 9.86 -4.64
C LEU A 115 -5.48 11.34 -4.64
N GLU A 116 -6.74 11.64 -4.97
CA GLU A 116 -7.26 13.01 -4.92
C GLU A 116 -7.23 13.58 -3.49
N MET A 117 -7.48 12.77 -2.48
CA MET A 117 -7.36 13.17 -1.07
C MET A 117 -5.90 13.50 -0.70
N ALA A 118 -4.95 12.66 -1.12
CA ALA A 118 -3.52 12.89 -0.88
C ALA A 118 -3.03 14.20 -1.52
N VAL A 119 -3.37 14.42 -2.79
CA VAL A 119 -3.00 15.66 -3.50
C VAL A 119 -3.63 16.88 -2.85
N ARG A 120 -4.92 16.84 -2.53
CA ARG A 120 -5.62 17.94 -1.87
C ARG A 120 -4.99 18.27 -0.52
N GLY A 121 -4.74 17.27 0.32
CA GLY A 121 -4.13 17.47 1.64
C GLY A 121 -2.74 18.15 1.55
N ALA A 122 -1.94 17.81 0.54
CA ALA A 122 -0.66 18.45 0.30
C ALA A 122 -0.81 19.91 -0.18
N LEU A 123 -1.70 20.15 -1.16
CA LEU A 123 -1.96 21.49 -1.68
C LEU A 123 -2.53 22.43 -0.58
N ASP A 124 -3.45 21.94 0.26
CA ASP A 124 -4.01 22.68 1.39
C ASP A 124 -2.94 23.01 2.45
N ALA A 125 -1.86 22.22 2.50
CA ALA A 125 -0.69 22.49 3.33
C ALA A 125 0.37 23.40 2.66
N GLY A 126 0.09 23.93 1.47
CA GLY A 126 1.01 24.77 0.70
C GLY A 126 2.15 24.03 0.03
N ILE A 127 2.03 22.71 -0.13
CA ILE A 127 3.04 21.84 -0.76
C ILE A 127 2.63 21.57 -2.21
N ALA A 128 3.54 21.80 -3.15
CA ALA A 128 3.29 21.49 -4.56
C ALA A 128 3.07 19.97 -4.72
N ALA A 129 1.97 19.57 -5.35
CA ALA A 129 1.60 18.18 -5.50
C ALA A 129 0.91 17.90 -6.84
N GLN A 130 1.23 16.75 -7.43
CA GLN A 130 0.57 16.22 -8.61
C GLN A 130 0.42 14.70 -8.43
N GLY A 131 -0.81 14.17 -8.53
CA GLY A 131 -1.07 12.76 -8.39
C GLY A 131 -0.82 11.98 -9.69
N LEU A 132 -0.38 10.74 -9.57
CA LEU A 132 -0.27 9.81 -10.68
C LEU A 132 -1.09 8.55 -10.37
N LYS A 133 -2.18 8.34 -11.11
CA LYS A 133 -2.96 7.11 -11.01
C LYS A 133 -2.24 6.01 -11.80
N ALA A 134 -1.60 5.10 -11.09
CA ALA A 134 -0.78 4.04 -11.67
C ALA A 134 -0.70 2.82 -10.75
N ASP A 135 -0.42 1.66 -11.31
CA ASP A 135 -0.02 0.45 -10.59
C ASP A 135 1.49 0.29 -10.73
N PHE A 136 2.24 0.65 -9.69
CA PHE A 136 3.71 0.65 -9.72
C PHE A 136 4.33 -0.76 -9.84
N LEU A 137 3.53 -1.83 -9.78
CA LEU A 137 3.99 -3.18 -10.09
C LEU A 137 3.93 -3.50 -11.58
N ARG A 138 3.29 -2.68 -12.39
CA ARG A 138 3.34 -2.83 -13.84
C ARG A 138 4.66 -2.25 -14.36
N PRO A 139 5.44 -3.00 -15.16
CA PRO A 139 6.74 -2.55 -15.64
C PRO A 139 6.69 -1.23 -16.43
N ASP A 140 5.63 -1.03 -17.23
CA ASP A 140 5.42 0.18 -18.02
C ASP A 140 5.13 1.40 -17.13
N HIS A 141 4.33 1.22 -16.07
CA HIS A 141 4.07 2.27 -15.10
C HIS A 141 5.30 2.56 -14.22
N LEU A 142 6.03 1.51 -13.82
CA LEU A 142 7.27 1.67 -13.07
C LEU A 142 8.32 2.44 -13.88
N ALA A 143 8.45 2.14 -15.18
CA ALA A 143 9.34 2.87 -16.08
C ALA A 143 8.97 4.36 -16.18
N ALA A 144 7.66 4.69 -16.18
CA ALA A 144 7.19 6.08 -16.18
C ALA A 144 7.48 6.84 -14.88
N LEU A 145 7.82 6.13 -13.79
CA LEU A 145 8.23 6.71 -12.50
C LEU A 145 9.74 6.94 -12.41
N ALA A 146 10.52 6.47 -13.39
CA ALA A 146 11.96 6.69 -13.40
C ALA A 146 12.26 8.19 -13.41
N ALA A 147 13.26 8.59 -12.61
CA ALA A 147 13.65 10.00 -12.54
C ALA A 147 14.46 10.39 -13.78
N GLU A 148 14.11 11.50 -14.38
CA GLU A 148 14.93 12.12 -15.41
C GLU A 148 16.25 12.66 -14.80
N PRO A 149 17.35 12.80 -15.59
CA PRO A 149 18.64 13.24 -15.07
C PRO A 149 18.59 14.57 -14.31
N GLU A 150 17.70 15.48 -14.70
CA GLU A 150 17.56 16.82 -14.13
C GLU A 150 16.58 16.87 -12.93
N THR A 151 15.94 15.76 -12.61
CA THR A 151 15.05 15.68 -11.43
C THR A 151 15.85 15.94 -10.14
N PRO A 152 15.31 16.75 -9.20
CA PRO A 152 15.94 16.92 -7.89
C PRO A 152 16.20 15.60 -7.18
N PRO A 153 17.03 15.56 -6.11
CA PRO A 153 17.13 14.40 -5.23
C PRO A 153 15.74 13.90 -4.86
N ARG A 154 15.59 12.58 -4.73
CA ARG A 154 14.31 11.94 -4.51
C ARG A 154 14.27 11.21 -3.19
N LEU A 155 13.15 11.34 -2.47
CA LEU A 155 12.74 10.45 -1.40
C LEU A 155 11.57 9.59 -1.88
N VAL A 156 11.76 8.29 -1.96
CA VAL A 156 10.69 7.34 -2.25
C VAL A 156 10.06 6.89 -0.94
N LEU A 157 8.75 6.96 -0.83
CA LEU A 157 7.98 6.46 0.31
C LEU A 157 7.25 5.17 -0.10
N VAL A 158 7.40 4.12 0.71
CA VAL A 158 6.64 2.87 0.60
C VAL A 158 6.21 2.50 2.02
N ILE A 159 5.18 3.18 2.52
CA ILE A 159 4.79 3.15 3.93
C ILE A 159 3.37 2.63 4.15
N GLY A 160 3.09 2.13 5.36
CA GLY A 160 1.81 1.49 5.70
C GLY A 160 1.80 -0.01 5.40
N ASN A 161 2.97 -0.65 5.44
CA ASN A 161 3.17 -2.05 5.05
C ASN A 161 2.84 -2.31 3.57
N THR A 162 3.02 -1.32 2.72
CA THR A 162 2.72 -1.43 1.28
C THR A 162 3.55 -2.52 0.59
N LEU A 163 4.84 -2.68 0.93
CA LEU A 163 5.64 -3.80 0.43
C LEU A 163 5.03 -5.16 0.77
N GLY A 164 4.35 -5.26 1.91
CA GLY A 164 3.71 -6.50 2.36
C GLY A 164 2.45 -6.88 1.57
N ALA A 165 1.89 -5.98 0.77
CA ALA A 165 0.76 -6.30 -0.12
C ALA A 165 1.18 -7.12 -1.36
N PHE A 166 2.50 -7.24 -1.60
CA PHE A 166 3.11 -7.88 -2.77
C PHE A 166 4.15 -8.92 -2.34
N ASP A 167 4.82 -9.58 -3.29
CA ASP A 167 6.06 -10.31 -2.98
C ASP A 167 7.13 -9.28 -2.58
N PRO A 168 7.51 -9.20 -1.28
CA PRO A 168 8.30 -8.08 -0.81
C PRO A 168 9.76 -8.12 -1.31
N VAL A 169 10.24 -9.28 -1.74
CA VAL A 169 11.58 -9.42 -2.31
C VAL A 169 11.61 -8.81 -3.72
N ILE A 170 10.61 -9.13 -4.54
CA ILE A 170 10.48 -8.56 -5.89
C ILE A 170 10.19 -7.07 -5.80
N ALA A 171 9.20 -6.67 -5.01
CA ALA A 171 8.80 -5.28 -4.87
C ALA A 171 9.94 -4.39 -4.33
N ALA A 172 10.77 -4.89 -3.41
CA ALA A 172 11.93 -4.14 -2.93
C ALA A 172 12.99 -3.93 -4.04
N CYS A 173 13.22 -4.92 -4.90
CA CYS A 173 14.11 -4.78 -6.05
C CYS A 173 13.57 -3.77 -7.07
N ASP A 174 12.27 -3.84 -7.38
CA ASP A 174 11.61 -2.93 -8.31
C ASP A 174 11.66 -1.48 -7.82
N VAL A 175 11.39 -1.26 -6.53
CA VAL A 175 11.50 0.07 -5.90
C VAL A 175 12.94 0.55 -5.86
N ALA A 176 13.90 -0.33 -5.53
CA ALA A 176 15.31 0.02 -5.52
C ALA A 176 15.82 0.45 -6.92
N ALA A 177 15.24 -0.11 -7.98
CA ALA A 177 15.59 0.27 -9.35
C ALA A 177 15.21 1.72 -9.69
N LEU A 178 14.24 2.31 -8.99
CA LEU A 178 13.85 3.72 -9.15
C LEU A 178 14.87 4.71 -8.54
N LEU A 179 15.71 4.25 -7.60
CA LEU A 179 16.63 5.12 -6.89
C LEU A 179 17.91 5.38 -7.72
N ARG A 180 18.28 6.64 -7.83
CA ARG A 180 19.60 7.06 -8.30
C ARG A 180 20.60 7.14 -7.13
N PRO A 181 21.90 7.24 -7.39
CA PRO A 181 22.87 7.58 -6.35
C PRO A 181 22.46 8.87 -5.62
N GLY A 182 22.34 8.81 -4.29
CA GLY A 182 21.91 9.93 -3.45
C GLY A 182 20.40 9.95 -3.13
N ASP A 183 19.57 9.27 -3.89
CA ASP A 183 18.15 9.10 -3.53
C ASP A 183 17.98 8.18 -2.32
N LEU A 184 16.89 8.36 -1.57
CA LEU A 184 16.58 7.58 -0.38
C LEU A 184 15.20 6.91 -0.50
N LEU A 185 15.07 5.77 0.14
CA LEU A 185 13.82 5.05 0.35
C LEU A 185 13.45 5.08 1.83
N LEU A 186 12.23 5.47 2.16
CA LEU A 186 11.62 5.22 3.46
C LEU A 186 10.56 4.13 3.30
N ALA A 187 10.80 2.98 3.90
CA ALA A 187 9.89 1.84 3.84
C ALA A 187 9.56 1.36 5.25
N ASP A 188 8.35 0.82 5.43
CA ASP A 188 7.94 0.22 6.69
C ASP A 188 7.27 -1.14 6.51
N GLY A 189 7.15 -1.87 7.62
CA GLY A 189 6.51 -3.17 7.62
C GLY A 189 6.02 -3.59 9.01
N GLU A 190 4.91 -4.34 9.02
CA GLU A 190 4.39 -4.95 10.24
C GLU A 190 5.23 -6.15 10.66
N LEU A 191 5.65 -6.16 11.92
CA LEU A 191 6.37 -7.27 12.51
C LEU A 191 5.39 -8.35 12.98
N TYR A 192 5.69 -9.60 12.62
CA TYR A 192 4.86 -10.76 12.95
C TYR A 192 4.90 -11.05 14.46
N ALA A 193 3.74 -11.30 15.03
CA ALA A 193 3.55 -11.58 16.45
C ALA A 193 2.53 -12.72 16.68
N GLY A 194 2.62 -13.75 15.85
CA GLY A 194 1.77 -14.94 15.98
C GLY A 194 0.27 -14.62 15.85
N ASP A 195 -0.52 -15.28 16.70
CA ASP A 195 -1.99 -15.17 16.72
C ASP A 195 -2.49 -13.72 16.86
N ALA A 196 -1.74 -12.88 17.56
CA ALA A 196 -2.11 -11.49 17.74
C ALA A 196 -2.01 -10.68 16.42
N THR A 197 -1.19 -11.12 15.45
CA THR A 197 -1.18 -10.53 14.10
C THR A 197 -2.44 -10.97 13.35
N LEU A 198 -2.79 -12.25 13.38
CA LEU A 198 -4.00 -12.76 12.72
C LEU A 198 -5.25 -12.07 13.28
N ALA A 199 -5.39 -11.99 14.61
CA ALA A 199 -6.50 -11.30 15.27
C ALA A 199 -6.61 -9.82 14.89
N GLY A 200 -5.50 -9.16 14.55
CA GLY A 200 -5.48 -7.80 14.00
C GLY A 200 -6.15 -7.68 12.64
N TYR A 201 -6.24 -8.77 11.87
CA TYR A 201 -6.89 -8.85 10.56
C TYR A 201 -8.28 -9.47 10.63
N ASP A 202 -8.52 -10.44 11.50
CA ASP A 202 -9.81 -11.10 11.66
C ASP A 202 -10.66 -10.41 12.73
N ASN A 203 -11.16 -9.23 12.41
CA ASN A 203 -12.06 -8.44 13.25
C ASN A 203 -13.19 -7.81 12.42
N PRO A 204 -14.28 -7.32 13.04
CA PRO A 204 -15.44 -6.83 12.32
C PRO A 204 -15.16 -5.75 11.29
N LEU A 205 -14.24 -4.83 11.56
CA LEU A 205 -13.92 -3.73 10.64
C LEU A 205 -13.10 -4.21 9.43
N ASN A 206 -12.09 -5.04 9.65
CA ASN A 206 -11.33 -5.64 8.57
C ASN A 206 -12.21 -6.59 7.74
N ARG A 207 -13.12 -7.33 8.36
CA ARG A 207 -14.12 -8.14 7.64
C ARG A 207 -15.00 -7.27 6.74
N ARG A 208 -15.50 -6.13 7.24
CA ARG A 208 -16.28 -5.17 6.44
C ARG A 208 -15.46 -4.64 5.25
N PHE A 209 -14.21 -4.29 5.48
CA PHE A 209 -13.30 -3.87 4.41
C PHE A 209 -13.06 -5.00 3.39
N ALA A 210 -12.84 -6.22 3.86
CA ALA A 210 -12.65 -7.38 2.98
C ALA A 210 -13.90 -7.73 2.17
N TRP A 211 -15.11 -7.54 2.71
CA TRP A 211 -16.39 -7.75 2.01
C TRP A 211 -16.66 -6.69 0.93
N ALA A 212 -16.11 -5.50 1.03
CA ALA A 212 -16.50 -4.38 0.18
C ALA A 212 -16.39 -4.65 -1.34
N PRO A 213 -15.32 -5.26 -1.89
CA PRO A 213 -15.25 -5.59 -3.31
C PRO A 213 -16.25 -6.68 -3.73
N LEU A 214 -16.62 -7.60 -2.83
CA LEU A 214 -17.64 -8.63 -3.08
C LEU A 214 -19.03 -8.01 -3.13
N HIS A 215 -19.37 -7.14 -2.20
CA HIS A 215 -20.62 -6.40 -2.18
C HIS A 215 -20.78 -5.52 -3.44
N ALA A 216 -19.68 -4.97 -3.96
CA ALA A 216 -19.70 -4.14 -5.16
C ALA A 216 -20.16 -4.92 -6.41
N VAL A 217 -20.00 -6.25 -6.43
CA VAL A 217 -20.43 -7.13 -7.52
C VAL A 217 -21.66 -7.97 -7.16
N GLY A 218 -22.36 -7.64 -6.07
CA GLY A 218 -23.63 -8.25 -5.69
C GLY A 218 -23.54 -9.50 -4.81
N ILE A 219 -22.33 -9.95 -4.43
CA ILE A 219 -22.14 -11.05 -3.47
C ILE A 219 -22.44 -10.53 -2.06
N ARG A 220 -23.19 -11.27 -1.26
CA ARG A 220 -23.68 -10.86 0.06
C ARG A 220 -23.13 -11.74 1.17
N ASP A 221 -23.19 -11.26 2.42
CA ASP A 221 -22.71 -11.96 3.62
C ASP A 221 -23.26 -13.38 3.77
N GLY A 222 -24.51 -13.62 3.32
CA GLY A 222 -25.14 -14.94 3.35
C GLY A 222 -24.78 -15.87 2.20
N ASP A 223 -23.89 -15.47 1.29
CA ASP A 223 -23.47 -16.28 0.13
C ASP A 223 -22.26 -17.16 0.44
N GLY A 224 -21.56 -16.89 1.55
CA GLY A 224 -20.38 -17.61 1.98
C GLY A 224 -19.69 -16.95 3.16
N GLU A 225 -18.45 -17.33 3.39
CA GLU A 225 -17.66 -16.81 4.51
C GLU A 225 -16.30 -16.27 4.06
N LEU A 226 -15.79 -15.29 4.82
CA LEU A 226 -14.40 -14.86 4.74
C LEU A 226 -13.55 -15.67 5.71
N VAL A 227 -12.50 -16.28 5.20
CA VAL A 227 -11.53 -17.06 5.98
C VAL A 227 -10.20 -16.34 5.96
N PHE A 228 -9.61 -16.15 7.14
CA PHE A 228 -8.28 -15.56 7.34
C PHE A 228 -7.34 -16.66 7.83
N GLU A 229 -6.18 -16.77 7.18
CA GLU A 229 -5.21 -17.81 7.50
C GLU A 229 -3.81 -17.18 7.58
N THR A 230 -2.94 -17.75 8.40
CA THR A 230 -1.53 -17.41 8.46
C THR A 230 -0.69 -18.59 8.02
N ARG A 231 0.41 -18.32 7.32
CA ARG A 231 1.40 -19.31 6.92
C ARG A 231 2.78 -18.72 6.82
N ASP A 232 3.79 -19.55 6.99
CA ASP A 232 5.17 -19.16 6.76
C ASP A 232 5.47 -19.17 5.25
N ASP A 233 6.28 -18.24 4.78
CA ASP A 233 6.86 -18.31 3.46
C ASP A 233 8.14 -19.13 3.51
N HIS A 234 8.08 -20.37 3.01
CA HIS A 234 9.20 -21.32 3.04
C HIS A 234 10.41 -20.85 2.22
N ARG A 235 10.23 -19.92 1.29
CA ARG A 235 11.31 -19.36 0.47
C ARG A 235 12.20 -18.42 1.25
N PHE A 236 11.64 -17.76 2.29
CA PHE A 236 12.33 -16.70 3.02
C PHE A 236 12.06 -16.79 4.53
N PRO A 237 12.96 -17.42 5.33
CA PRO A 237 12.76 -17.59 6.77
C PRO A 237 12.48 -16.25 7.49
N GLY A 238 11.43 -16.24 8.33
CA GLY A 238 10.96 -15.05 9.04
C GLY A 238 10.08 -14.12 8.22
N LEU A 239 9.60 -14.60 7.07
CA LEU A 239 8.55 -13.97 6.29
C LEU A 239 7.27 -14.78 6.49
N HIS A 240 6.22 -14.12 6.96
CA HIS A 240 4.91 -14.70 7.25
C HIS A 240 3.85 -14.07 6.36
N LEU A 241 2.84 -14.82 6.00
CA LEU A 241 1.77 -14.39 5.13
C LEU A 241 0.43 -14.47 5.87
N ILE A 242 -0.27 -13.36 5.97
CA ILE A 242 -1.70 -13.34 6.28
C ILE A 242 -2.45 -13.34 4.95
N SER A 243 -3.21 -14.38 4.69
CA SER A 243 -4.05 -14.49 3.52
C SER A 243 -5.51 -14.46 3.91
N LYS A 244 -6.35 -13.97 3.01
CA LYS A 244 -7.79 -14.03 3.13
C LYS A 244 -8.39 -14.59 1.86
N HIS A 245 -9.46 -15.34 1.99
CA HIS A 245 -10.25 -15.82 0.87
C HIS A 245 -11.73 -15.83 1.21
N PHE A 246 -12.54 -15.69 0.19
CA PHE A 246 -13.97 -15.94 0.26
C PHE A 246 -14.21 -17.40 -0.15
N ARG A 247 -14.99 -18.13 0.66
CA ARG A 247 -15.50 -19.47 0.33
C ARG A 247 -17.01 -19.38 0.11
N ALA A 248 -17.48 -19.77 -1.06
CA ALA A 248 -18.88 -19.77 -1.38
C ALA A 248 -19.59 -20.95 -0.68
N ASP A 249 -20.68 -20.70 0.05
CA ASP A 249 -21.49 -21.75 0.69
C ASP A 249 -22.58 -22.28 -0.25
N ARG A 250 -22.87 -21.55 -1.31
CA ARG A 250 -23.81 -21.89 -2.39
C ARG A 250 -23.28 -21.37 -3.72
N ASP A 251 -23.93 -21.73 -4.82
CA ASP A 251 -23.65 -21.12 -6.11
C ASP A 251 -23.97 -19.62 -6.06
N VAL A 252 -23.01 -18.79 -6.45
CA VAL A 252 -23.09 -17.33 -6.38
C VAL A 252 -22.85 -16.74 -7.75
N GLU A 253 -23.61 -15.71 -8.10
CA GLU A 253 -23.43 -14.91 -9.30
C GLU A 253 -22.89 -13.52 -8.94
N ALA A 254 -21.76 -13.17 -9.55
CA ALA A 254 -21.17 -11.85 -9.44
C ALA A 254 -21.45 -11.04 -10.71
N LEU A 255 -22.05 -9.86 -10.56
CA LEU A 255 -22.38 -8.96 -11.65
C LEU A 255 -21.18 -8.08 -12.01
N MET A 256 -20.61 -8.28 -13.19
CA MET A 256 -19.51 -7.47 -13.69
C MET A 256 -20.07 -6.22 -14.38
N GLY A 257 -19.62 -5.05 -13.93
CA GLY A 257 -20.06 -3.76 -14.49
C GLY A 257 -19.71 -3.61 -15.97
N GLY A 258 -20.44 -2.74 -16.68
CA GLY A 258 -20.11 -2.28 -18.04
C GLY A 258 -20.56 -3.15 -19.20
N GLY A 259 -20.87 -4.43 -19.00
CA GLY A 259 -21.26 -5.32 -20.12
C GLY A 259 -22.36 -6.34 -19.77
N GLY A 260 -22.86 -6.32 -18.53
CA GLY A 260 -23.86 -7.29 -18.08
C GLY A 260 -23.34 -8.73 -17.96
N GLU A 261 -22.02 -8.92 -17.97
CA GLU A 261 -21.42 -10.24 -17.77
C GLU A 261 -21.64 -10.70 -16.34
N THR A 262 -22.01 -11.96 -16.18
CA THR A 262 -22.16 -12.63 -14.89
C THR A 262 -21.10 -13.71 -14.75
N LEU A 263 -20.31 -13.64 -13.69
CA LEU A 263 -19.37 -14.69 -13.35
C LEU A 263 -19.90 -15.52 -12.18
N ARG A 264 -19.74 -16.85 -12.27
CA ARG A 264 -20.21 -17.78 -11.24
C ARG A 264 -19.09 -18.29 -10.36
N LEU A 265 -19.40 -18.44 -9.07
CA LEU A 265 -18.65 -19.24 -8.10
C LEU A 265 -19.56 -20.39 -7.68
N ALA A 266 -19.09 -21.62 -7.83
CA ALA A 266 -19.84 -22.80 -7.37
C ALA A 266 -19.73 -22.93 -5.83
N ALA A 267 -20.70 -23.62 -5.24
CA ALA A 267 -20.64 -23.99 -3.83
C ALA A 267 -19.32 -24.70 -3.48
N GLY A 268 -18.67 -24.27 -2.42
CA GLY A 268 -17.36 -24.76 -1.99
C GLY A 268 -16.16 -24.11 -2.71
N GLU A 269 -16.37 -23.36 -3.78
CA GLU A 269 -15.28 -22.68 -4.48
C GLU A 269 -14.67 -21.56 -3.62
N ARG A 270 -13.37 -21.36 -3.78
CA ARG A 270 -12.61 -20.33 -3.08
C ARG A 270 -12.16 -19.24 -4.04
N LEU A 271 -12.33 -17.99 -3.64
CA LEU A 271 -11.77 -16.81 -4.27
C LEU A 271 -10.69 -16.26 -3.36
N ALA A 272 -9.42 -16.36 -3.77
CA ALA A 272 -8.32 -15.76 -3.02
C ALA A 272 -8.45 -14.23 -3.10
N MET A 273 -8.40 -13.57 -1.93
CA MET A 273 -8.65 -12.14 -1.81
C MET A 273 -7.43 -11.53 -1.13
N SER A 274 -6.60 -10.86 -1.83
CA SER A 274 -5.38 -10.21 -1.35
C SER A 274 -4.63 -10.99 -0.23
N HIS A 275 -3.47 -10.52 0.11
CA HIS A 275 -2.66 -11.04 1.21
C HIS A 275 -1.83 -9.93 1.82
N SER A 276 -1.19 -10.20 2.96
CA SER A 276 -0.29 -9.24 3.57
C SER A 276 0.89 -9.96 4.22
N TYR A 277 2.09 -9.69 3.73
CA TYR A 277 3.31 -10.19 4.33
C TYR A 277 3.65 -9.44 5.62
N LYS A 278 4.19 -10.20 6.56
CA LYS A 278 4.66 -9.77 7.87
C LYS A 278 6.08 -10.27 8.08
N TYR A 279 6.85 -9.57 8.88
CA TYR A 279 8.28 -9.78 8.93
C TYR A 279 8.77 -10.07 10.35
N VAL A 280 9.80 -10.89 10.46
CA VAL A 280 10.77 -10.72 11.54
C VAL A 280 11.64 -9.51 11.17
N ALA A 281 12.02 -8.67 12.14
CA ALA A 281 12.74 -7.42 11.87
C ALA A 281 14.02 -7.63 11.04
N SER A 282 14.84 -8.64 11.37
CA SER A 282 16.04 -8.98 10.60
C SER A 282 15.72 -9.41 9.15
N THR A 283 14.54 -10.01 8.93
CA THR A 283 14.12 -10.42 7.59
C THR A 283 13.73 -9.22 6.73
N PHE A 284 13.01 -8.24 7.30
CA PHE A 284 12.71 -7.00 6.59
C PHE A 284 14.00 -6.28 6.15
N LEU A 285 14.97 -6.15 7.05
CA LEU A 285 16.25 -5.52 6.74
C LEU A 285 17.07 -6.31 5.70
N ARG A 286 17.04 -7.65 5.75
CA ARG A 286 17.68 -8.50 4.73
C ARG A 286 17.05 -8.36 3.35
N ILE A 287 15.74 -8.17 3.27
CA ILE A 287 15.05 -7.90 2.00
C ILE A 287 15.55 -6.60 1.38
N LEU A 288 15.64 -5.52 2.18
CA LEU A 288 16.21 -4.25 1.70
C LEU A 288 17.67 -4.41 1.26
N ALA A 289 18.50 -5.08 2.07
CA ALA A 289 19.89 -5.34 1.73
C ALA A 289 20.03 -6.20 0.45
N GLY A 290 19.18 -7.21 0.27
CA GLY A 290 19.13 -8.04 -0.94
C GLY A 290 18.76 -7.25 -2.20
N ALA A 291 18.03 -6.16 -2.06
CA ALA A 291 17.72 -5.21 -3.13
C ALA A 291 18.85 -4.17 -3.37
N GLY A 292 20.02 -4.33 -2.74
CA GLY A 292 21.16 -3.40 -2.88
C GLY A 292 20.99 -2.11 -2.09
N LEU A 293 20.21 -2.11 -1.02
CA LEU A 293 19.96 -0.95 -0.17
C LEU A 293 20.68 -1.05 1.17
N ALA A 294 21.40 0.00 1.55
CA ALA A 294 22.01 0.14 2.87
C ALA A 294 21.11 0.97 3.79
N VAL A 295 20.73 0.42 4.93
CA VAL A 295 19.93 1.11 5.94
C VAL A 295 20.77 2.17 6.64
N ARG A 296 20.28 3.42 6.66
CA ARG A 296 20.93 4.58 7.30
C ARG A 296 20.26 4.93 8.63
N TRP A 297 18.98 4.63 8.76
CA TRP A 297 18.21 4.84 9.96
C TRP A 297 17.10 3.79 10.06
N GLN A 298 16.74 3.42 11.28
CA GLN A 298 15.57 2.59 11.54
C GLN A 298 14.92 2.96 12.86
N GLY A 299 13.60 2.74 12.93
CA GLY A 299 12.82 2.94 14.13
C GLY A 299 11.69 1.93 14.23
N THR A 300 11.25 1.64 15.45
CA THR A 300 10.13 0.73 15.71
C THR A 300 9.00 1.45 16.45
N SER A 301 7.76 0.99 16.26
CA SER A 301 6.62 1.45 17.06
C SER A 301 6.82 1.15 18.55
N ASP A 302 6.10 1.86 19.43
CA ASP A 302 6.23 1.72 20.88
C ASP A 302 5.93 0.31 21.38
N ASP A 303 5.04 -0.41 20.68
CA ASP A 303 4.72 -1.80 20.97
C ASP A 303 5.64 -2.82 20.27
N GLY A 304 6.69 -2.35 19.56
CA GLY A 304 7.65 -3.19 18.84
C GLY A 304 7.08 -3.97 17.67
N ARG A 305 5.89 -3.61 17.16
CA ARG A 305 5.18 -4.37 16.13
C ARG A 305 5.21 -3.76 14.72
N PHE A 306 5.92 -2.66 14.58
CA PHE A 306 6.09 -2.00 13.29
C PHE A 306 7.52 -1.49 13.16
N LEU A 307 8.16 -1.78 12.05
CA LEU A 307 9.52 -1.33 11.74
C LEU A 307 9.48 -0.37 10.56
N MET A 308 10.23 0.70 10.66
CA MET A 308 10.46 1.65 9.56
C MET A 308 11.95 1.81 9.34
N ALA A 309 12.38 1.89 8.09
CA ALA A 309 13.79 2.05 7.72
C ALA A 309 13.95 3.10 6.62
N LEU A 310 14.95 3.99 6.79
CA LEU A 310 15.44 4.87 5.76
C LEU A 310 16.70 4.23 5.17
N ALA A 311 16.71 4.01 3.87
CA ALA A 311 17.79 3.33 3.17
C ALA A 311 18.16 4.06 1.88
N GLY A 312 19.37 3.84 1.39
CA GLY A 312 19.82 4.34 0.09
C GLY A 312 20.60 3.25 -0.64
N ARG A 313 20.97 3.46 -1.88
CA ARG A 313 21.85 2.53 -2.59
C ARG A 313 23.14 2.30 -1.79
N ALA A 314 23.56 1.02 -1.70
CA ALA A 314 24.79 0.59 -1.03
C ALA A 314 26.05 1.10 -1.73
#